data_a97c4185fed97978c15d8cac8b88ea81
#
_entry.id   a97c4185fed97978c15d8cac8b88ea81
#
_cell.length_a   1.000
_cell.length_b   1.000
_cell.length_c   1.000
_cell.angle_alpha   90.00
_cell.angle_beta   90.00
_cell.angle_gamma   90.00
#
_symmetry.space_group_name_H-M   'P 1'
#
loop_
_entity.id
_entity.type
_entity.pdbx_description
1 polymer ?
#
loop_
_entity_poly.entity_id
_entity_poly.type
_entity_poly.pdbx_seq_one_letter_code
_entity_poly.pdbx_strand_id
1 'polypeptide(L)'
;MKILVLNCGSSSIKYKLFDMTSGNVMAQGGIEKIGLPGAFLKLTDKDGKKVILEKDIPGHQEGIEFILGVLTDATYGCIKDYKEINAVGHRVVHGGEKFASSVLINQEVLDKVVECSDLAPLHNPANLKGINAMENLIPGIPQVAVFDTAFHQTMPEKAYMYGLPYEAYEKYGIRRYGFHGTSHRYVSKRACDILGVKYEEQKIITAHVGNGGSIAAVMNGKCVDTSMGLTPTEGLLMGTRCGDVDPGALAFLVEKEHLDAAGLSNLINKKSGVAGLVGGSSDMRDLEAAVAQGDKRAIMTLDVYNYRIKKYIGAYAAAMNGCDILVWTGGVGENQWETRRVVCQDMEYMGMKIDVEKNHGLRGEETIISTPDSKVTIMVVPTDEEYMIASDTLAILENK
;
A
#
# COMPACT_ATOMS: atom_id res chain seq x y z
N MET A 1 -12.79 -20.15 10.86
CA MET A 1 -12.90 -19.99 9.38
C MET A 1 -11.52 -19.75 8.82
N LYS A 2 -11.12 -20.51 7.79
CA LYS A 2 -9.81 -20.36 7.13
C LYS A 2 -9.97 -19.50 5.88
N ILE A 3 -9.25 -18.40 5.81
CA ILE A 3 -9.31 -17.43 4.68
C ILE A 3 -7.95 -17.31 4.04
N LEU A 4 -7.88 -17.58 2.74
CA LEU A 4 -6.70 -17.36 1.92
C LEU A 4 -6.74 -15.93 1.37
N VAL A 5 -5.69 -15.17 1.60
CA VAL A 5 -5.52 -13.82 1.02
C VAL A 5 -4.51 -13.90 -0.10
N LEU A 6 -4.87 -13.33 -1.25
CA LEU A 6 -4.04 -13.26 -2.45
C LEU A 6 -3.82 -11.82 -2.89
N ASN A 7 -2.57 -11.51 -3.21
CA ASN A 7 -2.17 -10.25 -3.85
C ASN A 7 -1.38 -10.59 -5.11
N CYS A 8 -2.07 -10.53 -6.26
CA CYS A 8 -1.54 -10.90 -7.56
C CYS A 8 -1.03 -9.65 -8.30
N GLY A 9 0.30 -9.54 -8.43
CA GLY A 9 0.96 -8.58 -9.30
C GLY A 9 1.22 -9.14 -10.69
N SER A 10 1.82 -8.34 -11.59
CA SER A 10 2.08 -8.75 -12.99
C SER A 10 3.00 -9.97 -13.12
N SER A 11 3.98 -10.12 -12.21
CA SER A 11 4.96 -11.21 -12.22
C SER A 11 5.18 -11.82 -10.82
N SER A 12 4.26 -11.60 -9.89
CA SER A 12 4.37 -12.12 -8.52
C SER A 12 3.00 -12.38 -7.91
N ILE A 13 2.94 -13.30 -6.95
CA ILE A 13 1.77 -13.54 -6.10
C ILE A 13 2.25 -13.62 -4.66
N LYS A 14 1.68 -12.79 -3.78
CA LYS A 14 1.85 -12.95 -2.33
C LYS A 14 0.61 -13.61 -1.76
N TYR A 15 0.80 -14.46 -0.74
CA TYR A 15 -0.30 -15.11 -0.06
C TYR A 15 -0.10 -15.19 1.44
N LYS A 16 -1.22 -15.15 2.17
CA LYS A 16 -1.33 -15.55 3.58
C LYS A 16 -2.59 -16.38 3.78
N LEU A 17 -2.49 -17.46 4.53
CA LEU A 17 -3.64 -18.23 5.00
C LEU A 17 -3.85 -17.94 6.48
N PHE A 18 -5.04 -17.46 6.82
CA PHE A 18 -5.43 -17.15 8.20
C PHE A 18 -6.41 -18.17 8.76
N ASP A 19 -6.27 -18.50 10.02
CA ASP A 19 -7.38 -19.02 10.83
C ASP A 19 -8.05 -17.85 11.56
N MET A 20 -9.17 -17.37 11.04
CA MET A 20 -9.88 -16.21 11.58
C MET A 20 -10.57 -16.49 12.92
N THR A 21 -10.65 -17.75 13.36
CA THR A 21 -11.15 -18.09 14.71
C THR A 21 -10.15 -17.69 15.78
N SER A 22 -8.87 -17.87 15.51
CA SER A 22 -7.76 -17.49 16.42
C SER A 22 -7.05 -16.19 16.02
N GLY A 23 -7.29 -15.70 14.80
CA GLY A 23 -6.55 -14.56 14.20
C GLY A 23 -5.13 -14.91 13.75
N ASN A 24 -4.74 -16.20 13.79
CA ASN A 24 -3.37 -16.62 13.51
C ASN A 24 -3.10 -16.79 12.01
N VAL A 25 -1.88 -16.43 11.60
CA VAL A 25 -1.33 -16.76 10.28
C VAL A 25 -0.90 -18.23 10.30
N MET A 26 -1.52 -19.06 9.47
CA MET A 26 -1.21 -20.48 9.32
C MET A 26 -0.07 -20.73 8.33
N ALA A 27 -0.03 -19.96 7.26
CA ALA A 27 1.03 -19.99 6.24
C ALA A 27 1.14 -18.64 5.54
N GLN A 28 2.36 -18.33 5.08
CA GLN A 28 2.62 -17.12 4.28
C GLN A 28 3.78 -17.34 3.32
N GLY A 29 3.72 -16.66 2.19
CA GLY A 29 4.78 -16.74 1.21
C GLY A 29 4.50 -15.89 -0.03
N GLY A 30 5.29 -16.13 -1.05
CA GLY A 30 5.10 -15.45 -2.33
C GLY A 30 5.85 -16.12 -3.46
N ILE A 31 5.30 -16.00 -4.64
CA ILE A 31 5.91 -16.40 -5.90
C ILE A 31 6.49 -15.17 -6.57
N GLU A 32 7.67 -15.31 -7.11
CA GLU A 32 8.37 -14.27 -7.86
C GLU A 32 8.73 -14.76 -9.27
N LYS A 33 8.86 -13.84 -10.21
CA LYS A 33 9.25 -14.08 -11.60
C LYS A 33 8.27 -14.96 -12.40
N ILE A 34 6.99 -14.87 -12.16
CA ILE A 34 5.96 -15.58 -12.96
C ILE A 34 6.14 -15.22 -14.45
N GLY A 35 6.17 -16.23 -15.33
CA GLY A 35 6.38 -16.08 -16.77
C GLY A 35 7.82 -15.75 -17.16
N LEU A 36 8.77 -15.80 -16.23
CA LEU A 36 10.19 -15.51 -16.46
C LEU A 36 11.06 -16.70 -16.01
N PRO A 37 12.27 -16.85 -16.57
CA PRO A 37 13.21 -17.85 -16.13
C PRO A 37 13.61 -17.70 -14.67
N GLY A 38 13.71 -18.84 -13.95
CA GLY A 38 14.11 -18.87 -12.55
C GLY A 38 12.98 -18.38 -11.61
N ALA A 39 11.73 -18.70 -11.92
CA ALA A 39 10.60 -18.51 -11.03
C ALA A 39 10.75 -19.37 -9.76
N PHE A 40 10.30 -18.85 -8.64
CA PHE A 40 10.38 -19.57 -7.35
C PHE A 40 9.26 -19.14 -6.42
N LEU A 41 8.92 -20.04 -5.49
CA LEU A 41 8.07 -19.76 -4.34
C LEU A 41 8.96 -19.65 -3.12
N LYS A 42 8.80 -18.57 -2.35
CA LYS A 42 9.43 -18.34 -1.06
C LYS A 42 8.36 -18.43 0.02
N LEU A 43 8.59 -19.24 1.04
CA LEU A 43 7.69 -19.40 2.17
C LEU A 43 8.46 -19.35 3.50
N THR A 44 7.71 -19.20 4.58
CA THR A 44 8.21 -19.43 5.92
C THR A 44 7.54 -20.72 6.44
N ASP A 45 8.33 -21.73 6.80
CA ASP A 45 7.81 -22.98 7.33
C ASP A 45 7.33 -22.87 8.78
N LYS A 46 6.79 -23.96 9.32
CA LYS A 46 6.28 -24.06 10.69
C LYS A 46 7.34 -23.76 11.77
N ASP A 47 8.61 -23.91 11.45
CA ASP A 47 9.74 -23.67 12.35
C ASP A 47 10.31 -22.26 12.18
N GLY A 48 9.68 -21.41 11.39
CA GLY A 48 10.09 -20.03 11.09
C GLY A 48 11.23 -19.92 10.08
N LYS A 49 11.64 -21.02 9.45
CA LYS A 49 12.73 -21.03 8.47
C LYS A 49 12.24 -20.61 7.09
N LYS A 50 13.01 -19.76 6.43
CA LYS A 50 12.75 -19.37 5.04
C LYS A 50 13.17 -20.49 4.10
N VAL A 51 12.24 -20.91 3.24
CA VAL A 51 12.43 -21.96 2.22
C VAL A 51 12.18 -21.35 0.85
N ILE A 52 12.97 -21.74 -0.13
CA ILE A 52 12.81 -21.37 -1.54
C ILE A 52 12.61 -22.65 -2.34
N LEU A 53 11.52 -22.71 -3.09
CA LEU A 53 11.15 -23.82 -3.97
C LEU A 53 11.15 -23.30 -5.41
N GLU A 54 12.13 -23.72 -6.18
CA GLU A 54 12.24 -23.36 -7.59
C GLU A 54 11.30 -24.25 -8.44
N LYS A 55 10.57 -23.62 -9.34
CA LYS A 55 9.67 -24.29 -10.28
C LYS A 55 9.43 -23.37 -11.47
N ASP A 56 9.28 -23.92 -12.66
CA ASP A 56 8.78 -23.17 -13.80
C ASP A 56 7.30 -22.83 -13.60
N ILE A 57 6.97 -21.52 -13.64
CA ILE A 57 5.64 -20.99 -13.35
C ILE A 57 5.24 -20.08 -14.50
N PRO A 58 4.62 -20.62 -15.55
CA PRO A 58 4.32 -19.85 -16.77
C PRO A 58 3.21 -18.80 -16.57
N GLY A 59 2.33 -18.99 -15.60
CA GLY A 59 1.20 -18.08 -15.37
C GLY A 59 0.69 -18.06 -13.94
N HIS A 60 -0.32 -17.21 -13.69
CA HIS A 60 -0.92 -17.06 -12.36
C HIS A 60 -1.68 -18.31 -11.91
N GLN A 61 -2.30 -19.04 -12.85
CA GLN A 61 -3.02 -20.27 -12.53
C GLN A 61 -2.07 -21.33 -11.96
N GLU A 62 -0.96 -21.59 -12.67
CA GLU A 62 0.08 -22.53 -12.21
C GLU A 62 0.75 -22.06 -10.91
N GLY A 63 0.86 -20.75 -10.73
CA GLY A 63 1.35 -20.16 -9.48
C GLY A 63 0.42 -20.43 -8.31
N ILE A 64 -0.88 -20.22 -8.46
CA ILE A 64 -1.87 -20.50 -7.39
C ILE A 64 -2.00 -21.99 -7.15
N GLU A 65 -2.00 -22.82 -8.20
CA GLU A 65 -1.96 -24.27 -8.06
C GLU A 65 -0.74 -24.72 -7.24
N PHE A 66 0.43 -24.11 -7.48
CA PHE A 66 1.63 -24.39 -6.71
C PHE A 66 1.48 -23.97 -5.23
N ILE A 67 0.88 -22.80 -4.95
CA ILE A 67 0.58 -22.37 -3.58
C ILE A 67 -0.34 -23.39 -2.89
N LEU A 68 -1.44 -23.80 -3.52
CA LEU A 68 -2.37 -24.78 -2.97
C LEU A 68 -1.70 -26.11 -2.71
N GLY A 69 -0.82 -26.56 -3.62
CA GLY A 69 -0.01 -27.77 -3.44
C GLY A 69 0.92 -27.67 -2.24
N VAL A 70 1.57 -26.53 -2.02
CA VAL A 70 2.44 -26.31 -0.85
C VAL A 70 1.64 -26.23 0.45
N LEU A 71 0.45 -25.62 0.44
CA LEU A 71 -0.41 -25.56 1.63
C LEU A 71 -0.88 -26.94 2.11
N THR A 72 -0.95 -27.93 1.21
CA THR A 72 -1.34 -29.33 1.50
C THR A 72 -0.16 -30.29 1.54
N ASP A 73 1.07 -29.83 1.31
CA ASP A 73 2.28 -30.67 1.32
C ASP A 73 2.57 -31.26 2.69
N ALA A 74 3.08 -32.50 2.73
CA ALA A 74 3.38 -33.19 3.99
C ALA A 74 4.47 -32.51 4.83
N THR A 75 5.39 -31.77 4.19
CA THR A 75 6.53 -31.11 4.85
C THR A 75 6.23 -29.66 5.22
N TYR A 76 5.63 -28.91 4.28
CA TYR A 76 5.43 -27.47 4.39
C TYR A 76 3.98 -27.07 4.67
N GLY A 77 3.04 -27.97 4.46
CA GLY A 77 1.61 -27.70 4.53
C GLY A 77 1.09 -27.48 5.94
N CYS A 78 -0.02 -26.78 6.02
CA CYS A 78 -0.74 -26.48 7.26
C CYS A 78 -2.20 -26.94 7.22
N ILE A 79 -2.67 -27.45 6.08
CA ILE A 79 -4.00 -28.04 5.88
C ILE A 79 -3.87 -29.39 5.19
N LYS A 80 -4.87 -30.25 5.35
CA LYS A 80 -4.87 -31.59 4.73
C LYS A 80 -5.47 -31.59 3.32
N ASP A 81 -6.43 -30.70 3.09
CA ASP A 81 -7.16 -30.56 1.83
C ASP A 81 -7.45 -29.08 1.61
N TYR A 82 -7.30 -28.58 0.38
CA TYR A 82 -7.66 -27.19 0.03
C TYR A 82 -9.15 -26.88 0.25
N LYS A 83 -10.02 -27.87 0.37
CA LYS A 83 -11.43 -27.70 0.78
C LYS A 83 -11.58 -27.16 2.20
N GLU A 84 -10.53 -27.17 3.00
CA GLU A 84 -10.52 -26.50 4.30
C GLU A 84 -10.47 -24.98 4.18
N ILE A 85 -10.11 -24.45 3.02
CA ILE A 85 -10.17 -23.01 2.72
C ILE A 85 -11.64 -22.64 2.51
N ASN A 86 -12.16 -21.76 3.36
CA ASN A 86 -13.57 -21.41 3.35
C ASN A 86 -13.88 -20.22 2.43
N ALA A 87 -12.89 -19.34 2.20
CA ALA A 87 -13.03 -18.17 1.33
C ALA A 87 -11.68 -17.63 0.90
N VAL A 88 -11.70 -16.76 -0.11
CA VAL A 88 -10.51 -16.04 -0.62
C VAL A 88 -10.75 -14.55 -0.64
N GLY A 89 -9.83 -13.80 -0.03
CA GLY A 89 -9.77 -12.35 -0.14
C GLY A 89 -8.72 -11.95 -1.18
N HIS A 90 -9.11 -11.10 -2.12
CA HIS A 90 -8.22 -10.58 -3.16
C HIS A 90 -7.97 -9.10 -2.97
N ARG A 91 -6.70 -8.69 -2.97
CA ARG A 91 -6.36 -7.30 -3.19
C ARG A 91 -6.63 -6.95 -4.65
N VAL A 92 -7.43 -5.92 -4.89
CA VAL A 92 -7.67 -5.31 -6.20
C VAL A 92 -7.22 -3.87 -6.14
N VAL A 93 -6.39 -3.44 -7.10
CA VAL A 93 -5.74 -2.13 -6.98
C VAL A 93 -6.71 -0.99 -7.21
N HIS A 94 -7.58 -1.06 -8.23
CA HIS A 94 -8.44 0.07 -8.59
C HIS A 94 -9.90 -0.32 -8.76
N GLY A 95 -10.75 0.29 -7.94
CA GLY A 95 -12.21 0.12 -8.01
C GLY A 95 -12.96 1.27 -8.69
N GLY A 96 -12.25 2.29 -9.17
CA GLY A 96 -12.86 3.51 -9.70
C GLY A 96 -13.77 4.17 -8.67
N GLU A 97 -14.82 4.82 -9.12
CA GLU A 97 -15.91 5.36 -8.28
C GLU A 97 -17.00 4.32 -7.98
N LYS A 98 -16.84 3.09 -8.52
CA LYS A 98 -17.87 2.04 -8.44
C LYS A 98 -17.81 1.26 -7.13
N PHE A 99 -16.67 1.25 -6.46
CA PHE A 99 -16.47 0.49 -5.24
C PHE A 99 -15.95 1.38 -4.10
N ALA A 100 -16.80 1.65 -3.13
CA ALA A 100 -16.49 2.37 -1.90
C ALA A 100 -16.26 1.44 -0.69
N SER A 101 -16.33 0.13 -0.90
CA SER A 101 -16.12 -0.90 0.11
C SER A 101 -15.69 -2.21 -0.53
N SER A 102 -15.26 -3.16 0.29
CA SER A 102 -15.01 -4.54 -0.11
C SER A 102 -16.31 -5.22 -0.52
N VAL A 103 -16.28 -6.08 -1.53
CA VAL A 103 -17.48 -6.72 -2.10
C VAL A 103 -17.25 -8.20 -2.39
N LEU A 104 -18.31 -9.00 -2.24
CA LEU A 104 -18.32 -10.37 -2.73
C LEU A 104 -18.26 -10.36 -4.26
N ILE A 105 -17.37 -11.16 -4.83
CA ILE A 105 -17.16 -11.23 -6.27
C ILE A 105 -18.30 -12.02 -6.91
N ASN A 106 -18.90 -11.44 -7.94
CA ASN A 106 -19.82 -12.04 -8.89
C ASN A 106 -19.51 -11.51 -10.29
N GLN A 107 -20.25 -11.92 -11.31
CA GLN A 107 -19.97 -11.49 -12.68
C GLN A 107 -20.06 -9.96 -12.86
N GLU A 108 -21.04 -9.31 -12.23
CA GLU A 108 -21.19 -7.85 -12.29
C GLU A 108 -19.95 -7.13 -11.70
N VAL A 109 -19.40 -7.63 -10.60
CA VAL A 109 -18.18 -7.09 -9.99
C VAL A 109 -16.98 -7.28 -10.92
N LEU A 110 -16.84 -8.46 -11.55
CA LEU A 110 -15.76 -8.72 -12.51
C LEU A 110 -15.83 -7.77 -13.70
N ASP A 111 -17.01 -7.57 -14.27
CA ASP A 111 -17.22 -6.66 -15.41
C ASP A 111 -16.81 -5.22 -15.04
N LYS A 112 -17.19 -4.75 -13.85
CA LYS A 112 -16.79 -3.41 -13.34
C LYS A 112 -15.28 -3.30 -13.08
N VAL A 113 -14.62 -4.37 -12.60
CA VAL A 113 -13.15 -4.38 -12.42
C VAL A 113 -12.44 -4.34 -13.78
N VAL A 114 -13.00 -5.00 -14.80
CA VAL A 114 -12.50 -4.90 -16.18
C VAL A 114 -12.60 -3.47 -16.69
N GLU A 115 -13.77 -2.80 -16.53
CA GLU A 115 -13.94 -1.39 -16.92
C GLU A 115 -12.94 -0.44 -16.21
N CYS A 116 -12.59 -0.73 -14.95
CA CYS A 116 -11.58 0.05 -14.21
C CYS A 116 -10.13 -0.27 -14.63
N SER A 117 -9.90 -1.24 -15.52
CA SER A 117 -8.54 -1.63 -15.93
C SER A 117 -7.82 -0.53 -16.71
N ASP A 118 -8.53 0.35 -17.39
CA ASP A 118 -7.94 1.53 -18.05
C ASP A 118 -7.27 2.50 -17.05
N LEU A 119 -7.79 2.55 -15.81
CA LEU A 119 -7.21 3.34 -14.71
C LEU A 119 -6.00 2.66 -14.04
N ALA A 120 -5.89 1.33 -14.14
CA ALA A 120 -4.81 0.54 -13.56
C ALA A 120 -4.36 -0.60 -14.51
N PRO A 121 -3.85 -0.29 -15.72
CA PRO A 121 -3.59 -1.29 -16.75
C PRO A 121 -2.49 -2.30 -16.40
N LEU A 122 -1.61 -1.96 -15.46
CA LEU A 122 -0.54 -2.84 -14.98
C LEU A 122 -0.97 -3.75 -13.82
N HIS A 123 -2.11 -3.48 -13.17
CA HIS A 123 -2.51 -4.13 -11.92
C HIS A 123 -3.82 -4.90 -12.04
N ASN A 124 -4.92 -4.26 -12.44
CA ASN A 124 -6.24 -4.90 -12.48
C ASN A 124 -6.28 -6.16 -13.34
N PRO A 125 -5.63 -6.23 -14.55
CA PRO A 125 -5.58 -7.46 -15.31
C PRO A 125 -4.90 -8.63 -14.58
N ALA A 126 -3.86 -8.36 -13.78
CA ALA A 126 -3.20 -9.38 -12.97
C ALA A 126 -4.08 -9.84 -11.79
N ASN A 127 -4.79 -8.90 -11.15
CA ASN A 127 -5.74 -9.23 -10.10
C ASN A 127 -6.88 -10.13 -10.63
N LEU A 128 -7.42 -9.83 -11.80
CA LEU A 128 -8.45 -10.65 -12.46
C LEU A 128 -7.93 -12.06 -12.79
N LYS A 129 -6.67 -12.21 -13.24
CA LYS A 129 -6.06 -13.54 -13.45
C LYS A 129 -6.05 -14.37 -12.16
N GLY A 130 -5.73 -13.75 -11.03
CA GLY A 130 -5.75 -14.41 -9.73
C GLY A 130 -7.16 -14.89 -9.32
N ILE A 131 -8.16 -14.04 -9.49
CA ILE A 131 -9.57 -14.35 -9.19
C ILE A 131 -10.06 -15.51 -10.07
N ASN A 132 -9.83 -15.42 -11.39
CA ASN A 132 -10.24 -16.46 -12.33
C ASN A 132 -9.50 -17.79 -12.08
N ALA A 133 -8.24 -17.74 -11.71
CA ALA A 133 -7.47 -18.94 -11.38
C ALA A 133 -8.06 -19.65 -10.13
N MET A 134 -8.45 -18.91 -9.12
CA MET A 134 -9.12 -19.50 -7.93
C MET A 134 -10.46 -20.11 -8.29
N GLU A 135 -11.28 -19.47 -9.12
CA GLU A 135 -12.55 -20.03 -9.58
C GLU A 135 -12.36 -21.34 -10.37
N ASN A 136 -11.32 -21.39 -11.22
CA ASN A 136 -10.98 -22.60 -11.97
C ASN A 136 -10.50 -23.75 -11.08
N LEU A 137 -9.72 -23.45 -10.05
CA LEU A 137 -9.10 -24.46 -9.18
C LEU A 137 -10.05 -24.95 -8.07
N ILE A 138 -10.87 -24.05 -7.54
CA ILE A 138 -11.87 -24.35 -6.49
C ILE A 138 -13.20 -23.70 -6.87
N PRO A 139 -13.94 -24.28 -7.81
CA PRO A 139 -15.19 -23.70 -8.29
C PRO A 139 -16.21 -23.42 -7.18
N GLY A 140 -16.78 -22.23 -7.19
CA GLY A 140 -17.80 -21.81 -6.24
C GLY A 140 -17.28 -21.43 -4.84
N ILE A 141 -15.96 -21.37 -4.63
CA ILE A 141 -15.42 -20.81 -3.38
C ILE A 141 -15.80 -19.34 -3.27
N PRO A 142 -16.33 -18.87 -2.12
CA PRO A 142 -16.58 -17.45 -1.94
C PRO A 142 -15.31 -16.61 -2.10
N GLN A 143 -15.35 -15.59 -2.95
CA GLN A 143 -14.22 -14.70 -3.22
C GLN A 143 -14.65 -13.24 -2.97
N VAL A 144 -13.80 -12.46 -2.30
CA VAL A 144 -14.05 -11.06 -1.95
C VAL A 144 -12.97 -10.19 -2.57
N ALA A 145 -13.37 -9.10 -3.22
CA ALA A 145 -12.48 -8.05 -3.71
C ALA A 145 -12.35 -6.93 -2.68
N VAL A 146 -11.12 -6.60 -2.31
CA VAL A 146 -10.76 -5.50 -1.42
C VAL A 146 -9.93 -4.50 -2.21
N PHE A 147 -10.46 -3.27 -2.35
CA PHE A 147 -9.88 -2.27 -3.26
C PHE A 147 -8.97 -1.29 -2.52
N ASP A 148 -7.76 -1.05 -3.06
CA ASP A 148 -6.84 -0.03 -2.53
C ASP A 148 -7.44 1.38 -2.54
N THR A 149 -8.34 1.65 -3.48
CA THR A 149 -8.98 2.97 -3.67
C THR A 149 -10.24 3.16 -2.82
N ALA A 150 -10.84 2.08 -2.29
CA ALA A 150 -12.16 2.14 -1.65
C ALA A 150 -12.21 3.05 -0.41
N PHE A 151 -11.18 3.00 0.44
CA PHE A 151 -11.11 3.82 1.64
C PHE A 151 -11.13 5.33 1.35
N HIS A 152 -10.61 5.73 0.19
CA HIS A 152 -10.50 7.11 -0.24
C HIS A 152 -11.76 7.65 -0.93
N GLN A 153 -12.79 6.80 -1.16
CA GLN A 153 -14.04 7.23 -1.83
C GLN A 153 -14.91 8.17 -0.97
N THR A 154 -14.53 8.38 0.30
CA THR A 154 -15.19 9.37 1.18
C THR A 154 -14.63 10.77 1.04
N MET A 155 -13.61 11.01 0.20
CA MET A 155 -13.08 12.34 -0.06
C MET A 155 -14.14 13.27 -0.67
N PRO A 156 -14.25 14.53 -0.20
CA PRO A 156 -15.12 15.52 -0.81
C PRO A 156 -14.58 16.00 -2.16
N GLU A 157 -15.46 16.50 -3.03
CA GLU A 157 -15.13 16.97 -4.38
C GLU A 157 -13.92 17.92 -4.41
N LYS A 158 -13.87 18.87 -3.49
CA LYS A 158 -12.76 19.83 -3.38
C LYS A 158 -11.39 19.20 -3.14
N ALA A 159 -11.33 17.95 -2.65
CA ALA A 159 -10.09 17.22 -2.41
C ALA A 159 -9.71 16.32 -3.59
N TYR A 160 -10.69 15.79 -4.34
CA TYR A 160 -10.40 14.88 -5.42
C TYR A 160 -10.38 15.50 -6.82
N MET A 161 -10.99 16.67 -7.04
CA MET A 161 -11.02 17.31 -8.36
C MET A 161 -9.68 17.96 -8.71
N TYR A 162 -9.23 17.72 -9.94
CA TYR A 162 -8.08 18.42 -10.51
C TYR A 162 -8.51 19.72 -11.20
N GLY A 163 -7.60 20.69 -11.27
CA GLY A 163 -7.79 21.93 -12.02
C GLY A 163 -7.63 21.75 -13.54
N LEU A 164 -8.25 20.69 -14.10
CA LEU A 164 -8.33 20.40 -15.52
C LEU A 164 -9.73 20.73 -16.05
N PRO A 165 -9.95 20.80 -17.40
CA PRO A 165 -11.30 20.93 -17.94
C PRO A 165 -12.23 19.88 -17.34
N TYR A 166 -13.42 20.28 -16.90
CA TYR A 166 -14.36 19.41 -16.18
C TYR A 166 -14.77 18.18 -17.01
N GLU A 167 -14.80 18.31 -18.33
CA GLU A 167 -15.06 17.24 -19.27
C GLU A 167 -14.05 16.07 -19.17
N ALA A 168 -12.83 16.33 -18.68
CA ALA A 168 -11.85 15.28 -18.45
C ALA A 168 -12.28 14.35 -17.30
N TYR A 169 -12.95 14.91 -16.29
CA TYR A 169 -13.57 14.10 -15.23
C TYR A 169 -14.82 13.36 -15.77
N GLU A 170 -15.75 14.06 -16.41
CA GLU A 170 -16.99 13.45 -16.90
C GLU A 170 -16.75 12.31 -17.89
N LYS A 171 -15.79 12.49 -18.80
CA LYS A 171 -15.56 11.55 -19.89
C LYS A 171 -14.64 10.40 -19.51
N TYR A 172 -13.62 10.67 -18.68
CA TYR A 172 -12.55 9.71 -18.41
C TYR A 172 -12.40 9.36 -16.94
N GLY A 173 -13.18 9.95 -16.03
CA GLY A 173 -13.07 9.75 -14.59
C GLY A 173 -11.75 10.29 -14.03
N ILE A 174 -11.16 11.34 -14.64
CA ILE A 174 -9.89 11.92 -14.20
C ILE A 174 -10.11 12.72 -12.93
N ARG A 175 -9.76 12.12 -11.81
CA ARG A 175 -9.80 12.68 -10.46
C ARG A 175 -8.74 12.00 -9.58
N ARG A 176 -8.53 12.51 -8.36
CA ARG A 176 -7.76 11.79 -7.33
C ARG A 176 -8.57 10.60 -6.83
N TYR A 177 -7.94 9.42 -6.79
CA TYR A 177 -8.49 8.21 -6.18
C TYR A 177 -7.72 7.82 -4.91
N GLY A 178 -6.40 7.87 -4.95
CA GLY A 178 -5.54 7.42 -3.87
C GLY A 178 -5.37 5.91 -3.82
N PHE A 179 -4.33 5.47 -3.14
CA PHE A 179 -3.96 4.05 -3.02
C PHE A 179 -3.49 3.76 -1.59
N HIS A 180 -3.06 2.54 -1.30
CA HIS A 180 -2.77 2.05 0.06
C HIS A 180 -3.96 2.20 1.02
N GLY A 181 -5.18 2.27 0.50
CA GLY A 181 -6.37 2.53 1.32
C GLY A 181 -6.59 1.48 2.39
N THR A 182 -6.30 0.21 2.10
CA THR A 182 -6.38 -0.89 3.08
C THR A 182 -5.43 -0.66 4.24
N SER A 183 -4.17 -0.25 3.96
CA SER A 183 -3.19 0.10 4.98
C SER A 183 -3.61 1.33 5.80
N HIS A 184 -3.97 2.43 5.14
CA HIS A 184 -4.41 3.66 5.84
C HIS A 184 -5.61 3.40 6.75
N ARG A 185 -6.58 2.61 6.32
CA ARG A 185 -7.74 2.20 7.12
C ARG A 185 -7.33 1.36 8.32
N TYR A 186 -6.46 0.36 8.09
CA TYR A 186 -5.97 -0.51 9.16
C TYR A 186 -5.25 0.28 10.25
N VAL A 187 -4.20 1.03 9.88
CA VAL A 187 -3.35 1.69 10.87
C VAL A 187 -4.03 2.85 11.59
N SER A 188 -4.95 3.58 10.92
CA SER A 188 -5.70 4.65 11.57
C SER A 188 -6.66 4.10 12.63
N LYS A 189 -7.35 2.99 12.34
CA LYS A 189 -8.21 2.31 13.30
C LYS A 189 -7.41 1.69 14.43
N ARG A 190 -6.32 0.97 14.10
CA ARG A 190 -5.45 0.31 15.07
C ARG A 190 -4.83 1.30 16.06
N ALA A 191 -4.44 2.49 15.58
CA ALA A 191 -3.93 3.55 16.44
C ALA A 191 -4.96 3.95 17.50
N CYS A 192 -6.22 4.11 17.12
CA CYS A 192 -7.30 4.43 18.05
C CYS A 192 -7.55 3.28 19.04
N ASP A 193 -7.52 2.03 18.59
CA ASP A 193 -7.67 0.86 19.46
C ASP A 193 -6.54 0.80 20.51
N ILE A 194 -5.30 1.06 20.13
CA ILE A 194 -4.14 1.11 21.05
C ILE A 194 -4.30 2.24 22.08
N LEU A 195 -4.78 3.40 21.64
CA LEU A 195 -4.94 4.57 22.51
C LEU A 195 -6.23 4.54 23.35
N GLY A 196 -7.16 3.62 23.06
CA GLY A 196 -8.46 3.54 23.72
C GLY A 196 -9.37 4.75 23.42
N VAL A 197 -9.23 5.36 22.24
CA VAL A 197 -10.03 6.52 21.80
C VAL A 197 -10.98 6.13 20.67
N LYS A 198 -12.08 6.88 20.53
CA LYS A 198 -13.06 6.61 19.48
C LYS A 198 -12.56 7.10 18.12
N TYR A 199 -12.55 6.22 17.15
CA TYR A 199 -12.10 6.48 15.80
C TYR A 199 -12.87 7.61 15.11
N GLU A 200 -14.19 7.69 15.35
CA GLU A 200 -15.09 8.67 14.77
C GLU A 200 -14.95 10.09 15.37
N GLU A 201 -14.10 10.25 16.39
CA GLU A 201 -13.87 11.54 17.05
C GLU A 201 -12.45 12.10 16.76
N GLN A 202 -11.62 11.39 15.98
CA GLN A 202 -10.20 11.72 15.79
C GLN A 202 -9.92 12.35 14.41
N LYS A 203 -8.88 13.19 14.40
CA LYS A 203 -8.20 13.70 13.20
C LYS A 203 -6.84 13.02 13.11
N ILE A 204 -6.68 12.13 12.14
CA ILE A 204 -5.52 11.26 12.03
C ILE A 204 -4.81 11.51 10.71
N ILE A 205 -3.49 11.65 10.77
CA ILE A 205 -2.64 11.62 9.58
C ILE A 205 -1.90 10.29 9.60
N THR A 206 -2.01 9.52 8.52
CA THR A 206 -1.30 8.25 8.35
C THR A 206 -0.25 8.39 7.27
N ALA A 207 0.99 8.11 7.58
CA ALA A 207 2.14 8.17 6.68
C ALA A 207 2.58 6.74 6.34
N HIS A 208 2.05 6.19 5.26
CA HIS A 208 2.48 4.91 4.70
C HIS A 208 3.67 5.17 3.79
N VAL A 209 4.87 4.95 4.27
CA VAL A 209 6.10 5.30 3.60
C VAL A 209 6.97 4.07 3.37
N GLY A 210 7.24 3.76 2.11
CA GLY A 210 8.03 2.62 1.66
C GLY A 210 8.67 2.90 0.30
N ASN A 211 8.88 1.88 -0.51
CA ASN A 211 9.32 2.08 -1.91
C ASN A 211 8.25 2.83 -2.73
N GLY A 212 6.96 2.54 -2.52
CA GLY A 212 5.85 3.44 -2.77
C GLY A 212 5.49 4.15 -1.46
N GLY A 213 4.93 5.36 -1.54
CA GLY A 213 4.55 6.10 -0.35
C GLY A 213 3.35 7.00 -0.56
N SER A 214 2.50 7.09 0.45
CA SER A 214 1.37 8.03 0.49
C SER A 214 1.07 8.49 1.90
N ILE A 215 0.44 9.65 2.00
CA ILE A 215 -0.10 10.17 3.25
C ILE A 215 -1.60 10.30 3.07
N ALA A 216 -2.38 9.97 4.09
CA ALA A 216 -3.81 10.18 4.10
C ALA A 216 -4.24 11.00 5.31
N ALA A 217 -5.24 11.84 5.10
CA ALA A 217 -5.95 12.59 6.13
C ALA A 217 -7.25 11.85 6.45
N VAL A 218 -7.41 11.46 7.69
CA VAL A 218 -8.59 10.72 8.18
C VAL A 218 -9.27 11.57 9.27
N MET A 219 -10.51 11.91 9.05
CA MET A 219 -11.30 12.71 9.99
C MET A 219 -12.62 12.00 10.26
N ASN A 220 -12.92 11.80 11.55
CA ASN A 220 -14.15 11.16 11.98
C ASN A 220 -14.38 9.78 11.32
N GLY A 221 -13.32 8.98 11.22
CA GLY A 221 -13.37 7.64 10.64
C GLY A 221 -13.41 7.58 9.12
N LYS A 222 -13.31 8.72 8.42
CA LYS A 222 -13.37 8.81 6.94
C LYS A 222 -12.13 9.46 6.36
N CYS A 223 -11.65 8.93 5.25
CA CYS A 223 -10.60 9.60 4.48
C CYS A 223 -11.16 10.89 3.87
N VAL A 224 -10.48 12.02 4.11
CA VAL A 224 -10.86 13.33 3.57
C VAL A 224 -9.87 13.88 2.56
N ASP A 225 -8.66 13.34 2.51
CA ASP A 225 -7.64 13.62 1.49
C ASP A 225 -6.56 12.55 1.48
N THR A 226 -5.84 12.42 0.36
CA THR A 226 -4.68 11.53 0.23
C THR A 226 -3.70 12.03 -0.84
N SER A 227 -2.43 11.68 -0.71
CA SER A 227 -1.36 12.24 -1.54
C SER A 227 -1.22 11.59 -2.92
N MET A 228 -1.56 10.30 -3.09
CA MET A 228 -1.57 9.69 -4.41
C MET A 228 -2.81 10.13 -5.19
N GLY A 229 -2.70 10.22 -6.52
CA GLY A 229 -3.69 10.83 -7.39
C GLY A 229 -4.56 9.83 -8.15
N LEU A 230 -4.78 10.14 -9.43
CA LEU A 230 -5.36 9.22 -10.42
C LEU A 230 -4.55 7.92 -10.49
N THR A 231 -3.24 8.05 -10.41
CA THR A 231 -2.26 6.96 -10.40
C THR A 231 -1.41 7.02 -9.13
N PRO A 232 -0.68 5.95 -8.78
CA PRO A 232 0.21 5.95 -7.62
C PRO A 232 1.50 6.80 -7.81
N THR A 233 1.51 7.78 -8.72
CA THR A 233 2.70 8.58 -9.06
C THR A 233 2.73 9.92 -8.34
N GLU A 234 1.56 10.57 -8.20
CA GLU A 234 1.42 11.88 -7.52
C GLU A 234 1.78 11.76 -6.03
N GLY A 235 2.23 12.85 -5.44
CA GLY A 235 2.45 12.99 -4.01
C GLY A 235 3.91 12.96 -3.59
N LEU A 236 4.27 12.03 -2.73
CA LEU A 236 5.61 11.91 -2.16
C LEU A 236 6.67 11.58 -3.22
N LEU A 237 7.91 11.98 -2.95
CA LEU A 237 9.06 11.38 -3.62
C LEU A 237 9.12 9.91 -3.19
N MET A 238 9.23 8.99 -4.15
CA MET A 238 9.23 7.55 -3.88
C MET A 238 10.51 6.90 -4.40
N GLY A 239 10.66 5.60 -4.28
CA GLY A 239 11.89 4.91 -4.73
C GLY A 239 12.24 5.20 -6.20
N THR A 240 11.27 5.07 -7.12
CA THR A 240 11.47 5.30 -8.57
C THR A 240 10.45 6.26 -9.19
N ARG A 241 9.43 6.68 -8.45
CA ARG A 241 8.38 7.60 -8.90
C ARG A 241 8.70 9.01 -8.46
N CYS A 242 8.44 9.98 -9.35
CA CYS A 242 8.81 11.39 -9.13
C CYS A 242 8.02 12.07 -7.98
N GLY A 243 6.80 11.61 -7.68
CA GLY A 243 5.87 12.40 -6.86
C GLY A 243 5.42 13.66 -7.59
N ASP A 244 5.07 14.69 -6.82
CA ASP A 244 4.66 15.98 -7.38
C ASP A 244 5.79 16.63 -8.19
N VAL A 245 5.42 17.05 -9.39
CA VAL A 245 6.28 17.76 -10.30
C VAL A 245 5.43 18.77 -11.10
N ASP A 246 6.01 19.87 -11.52
CA ASP A 246 5.35 20.83 -12.40
C ASP A 246 4.98 20.15 -13.73
N PRO A 247 3.68 20.14 -14.14
CA PRO A 247 3.27 19.62 -15.44
C PRO A 247 3.99 20.29 -16.62
N GLY A 248 4.35 21.58 -16.50
CA GLY A 248 5.12 22.31 -17.49
C GLY A 248 6.54 21.74 -17.65
N ALA A 249 7.17 21.30 -16.56
CA ALA A 249 8.46 20.61 -16.62
C ALA A 249 8.35 19.27 -17.35
N LEU A 250 7.26 18.54 -17.18
CA LEU A 250 7.02 17.30 -17.93
C LEU A 250 6.84 17.57 -19.43
N ALA A 251 6.03 18.56 -19.79
CA ALA A 251 5.84 18.96 -21.18
C ALA A 251 7.17 19.39 -21.83
N PHE A 252 8.01 20.15 -21.10
CA PHE A 252 9.35 20.51 -21.56
C PHE A 252 10.24 19.31 -21.83
N LEU A 253 10.25 18.32 -20.92
CA LEU A 253 11.04 17.09 -21.10
C LEU A 253 10.54 16.22 -22.25
N VAL A 254 9.21 16.13 -22.44
CA VAL A 254 8.62 15.45 -23.60
C VAL A 254 9.17 15.99 -24.91
N GLU A 255 9.23 17.33 -25.02
CA GLU A 255 9.78 18.00 -26.20
C GLU A 255 11.31 17.78 -26.35
N LYS A 256 12.08 18.01 -25.27
CA LYS A 256 13.54 17.95 -25.29
C LYS A 256 14.11 16.55 -25.51
N GLU A 257 13.48 15.54 -24.90
CA GLU A 257 13.90 14.14 -24.95
C GLU A 257 13.12 13.33 -26.00
N HIS A 258 12.26 13.99 -26.79
CA HIS A 258 11.41 13.35 -27.82
C HIS A 258 10.63 12.16 -27.30
N LEU A 259 10.04 12.29 -26.08
CA LEU A 259 9.30 11.20 -25.45
C LEU A 259 7.90 11.06 -26.04
N ASP A 260 7.47 9.83 -26.22
CA ASP A 260 6.06 9.48 -26.38
C ASP A 260 5.39 9.26 -25.02
N ALA A 261 4.11 8.90 -25.01
CA ALA A 261 3.37 8.64 -23.77
C ALA A 261 4.00 7.52 -22.93
N ALA A 262 4.53 6.48 -23.56
CA ALA A 262 5.19 5.36 -22.88
C ALA A 262 6.54 5.80 -22.29
N GLY A 263 7.31 6.60 -23.04
CA GLY A 263 8.57 7.20 -22.59
C GLY A 263 8.36 8.12 -21.38
N LEU A 264 7.34 8.98 -21.41
CA LEU A 264 6.97 9.83 -20.29
C LEU A 264 6.56 8.97 -19.07
N SER A 265 5.69 7.99 -19.26
CA SER A 265 5.28 7.09 -18.19
C SER A 265 6.47 6.36 -17.57
N ASN A 266 7.40 5.88 -18.37
CA ASN A 266 8.63 5.22 -17.88
C ASN A 266 9.51 6.20 -17.09
N LEU A 267 9.66 7.44 -17.56
CA LEU A 267 10.44 8.48 -16.88
C LEU A 267 9.90 8.72 -15.46
N ILE A 268 8.61 9.05 -15.33
CA ILE A 268 8.02 9.47 -14.05
C ILE A 268 7.81 8.31 -13.06
N ASN A 269 7.68 7.08 -13.54
CA ASN A 269 7.39 5.91 -12.69
C ASN A 269 8.61 5.03 -12.38
N LYS A 270 9.61 4.96 -13.29
CA LYS A 270 10.72 3.98 -13.18
C LYS A 270 12.10 4.62 -13.14
N LYS A 271 12.27 5.83 -13.70
CA LYS A 271 13.58 6.48 -13.82
C LYS A 271 13.73 7.72 -12.94
N SER A 272 12.72 8.05 -12.15
CA SER A 272 12.68 9.20 -11.24
C SER A 272 12.84 8.77 -9.78
N GLY A 273 12.31 9.55 -8.87
CA GLY A 273 12.34 9.24 -7.45
C GLY A 273 13.73 9.31 -6.84
N VAL A 274 13.93 8.60 -5.75
CA VAL A 274 15.24 8.46 -5.09
C VAL A 274 16.29 7.95 -6.06
N ALA A 275 15.99 6.87 -6.80
CA ALA A 275 16.90 6.30 -7.80
C ALA A 275 17.30 7.33 -8.87
N GLY A 276 16.37 8.13 -9.37
CA GLY A 276 16.65 9.17 -10.36
C GLY A 276 17.49 10.32 -9.81
N LEU A 277 17.20 10.77 -8.59
CA LEU A 277 17.95 11.85 -7.94
C LEU A 277 19.36 11.42 -7.57
N VAL A 278 19.52 10.24 -6.97
CA VAL A 278 20.84 9.74 -6.54
C VAL A 278 21.65 9.18 -7.71
N GLY A 279 20.99 8.75 -8.78
CA GLY A 279 21.62 8.11 -9.94
C GLY A 279 22.00 6.66 -9.70
N GLY A 280 21.22 5.92 -8.89
CA GLY A 280 21.56 4.56 -8.51
C GLY A 280 20.38 3.77 -7.95
N SER A 281 20.57 3.15 -6.79
CA SER A 281 19.59 2.32 -6.12
C SER A 281 18.39 3.13 -5.59
N SER A 282 17.21 2.52 -5.61
CA SER A 282 16.02 3.04 -4.91
C SER A 282 15.91 2.55 -3.46
N ASP A 283 16.82 1.71 -3.02
CA ASP A 283 16.84 1.18 -1.65
C ASP A 283 17.27 2.27 -0.67
N MET A 284 16.42 2.56 0.30
CA MET A 284 16.70 3.59 1.30
C MET A 284 17.91 3.24 2.18
N ARG A 285 18.24 1.97 2.33
CA ARG A 285 19.45 1.53 3.06
C ARG A 285 20.73 1.92 2.33
N ASP A 286 20.73 1.81 1.00
CA ASP A 286 21.84 2.26 0.15
C ASP A 286 21.97 3.79 0.20
N LEU A 287 20.84 4.51 0.18
CA LEU A 287 20.81 5.96 0.32
C LEU A 287 21.39 6.39 1.69
N GLU A 288 20.98 5.77 2.80
CA GLU A 288 21.50 6.06 4.14
C GLU A 288 23.00 5.79 4.23
N ALA A 289 23.47 4.68 3.64
CA ALA A 289 24.91 4.36 3.61
C ALA A 289 25.72 5.42 2.85
N ALA A 290 25.19 5.92 1.72
CA ALA A 290 25.83 6.99 0.95
C ALA A 290 25.81 8.33 1.71
N VAL A 291 24.71 8.66 2.40
CA VAL A 291 24.63 9.84 3.30
C VAL A 291 25.68 9.77 4.40
N ALA A 292 25.85 8.61 5.04
CA ALA A 292 26.85 8.41 6.09
C ALA A 292 28.30 8.58 5.58
N GLN A 293 28.52 8.34 4.28
CA GLN A 293 29.81 8.58 3.59
C GLN A 293 30.01 10.04 3.16
N GLY A 294 29.02 10.90 3.37
CA GLY A 294 29.07 12.31 3.00
C GLY A 294 28.79 12.59 1.51
N ASP A 295 28.15 11.68 0.80
CA ASP A 295 27.74 11.92 -0.60
C ASP A 295 26.72 13.04 -0.66
N LYS A 296 27.10 14.14 -1.29
CA LYS A 296 26.28 15.36 -1.37
C LYS A 296 24.96 15.15 -2.11
N ARG A 297 24.96 14.28 -3.12
CA ARG A 297 23.76 14.00 -3.92
C ARG A 297 22.78 13.11 -3.13
N ALA A 298 23.31 12.17 -2.34
CA ALA A 298 22.54 11.34 -1.43
C ALA A 298 21.92 12.18 -0.29
N ILE A 299 22.69 13.10 0.30
CA ILE A 299 22.20 14.03 1.34
C ILE A 299 21.04 14.87 0.78
N MET A 300 21.24 15.53 -0.35
CA MET A 300 20.19 16.31 -1.02
C MET A 300 18.95 15.47 -1.32
N THR A 301 19.12 14.25 -1.79
CA THR A 301 18.00 13.33 -2.12
C THR A 301 17.19 12.99 -0.86
N LEU A 302 17.85 12.69 0.25
CA LEU A 302 17.19 12.39 1.53
C LEU A 302 16.47 13.62 2.10
N ASP A 303 17.06 14.81 1.95
CA ASP A 303 16.44 16.07 2.36
C ASP A 303 15.16 16.34 1.56
N VAL A 304 15.18 16.17 0.23
CA VAL A 304 13.98 16.30 -0.63
C VAL A 304 12.91 15.29 -0.22
N TYR A 305 13.29 14.04 0.07
CA TYR A 305 12.40 12.98 0.49
C TYR A 305 11.68 13.34 1.81
N ASN A 306 12.44 13.69 2.84
CA ASN A 306 11.90 14.05 4.15
C ASN A 306 11.07 15.34 4.10
N TYR A 307 11.53 16.32 3.34
CA TYR A 307 10.83 17.59 3.18
C TYR A 307 9.45 17.43 2.54
N ARG A 308 9.33 16.57 1.53
CA ARG A 308 8.05 16.30 0.88
C ARG A 308 7.04 15.63 1.84
N ILE A 309 7.49 14.68 2.65
CA ILE A 309 6.67 14.05 3.69
C ILE A 309 6.17 15.10 4.68
N LYS A 310 7.08 15.93 5.20
CA LYS A 310 6.76 17.01 6.14
C LYS A 310 5.71 17.97 5.59
N LYS A 311 5.84 18.39 4.32
CA LYS A 311 4.86 19.26 3.66
C LYS A 311 3.46 18.65 3.62
N TYR A 312 3.34 17.38 3.28
CA TYR A 312 2.04 16.71 3.22
C TYR A 312 1.40 16.57 4.60
N ILE A 313 2.19 16.25 5.65
CA ILE A 313 1.68 16.24 7.04
C ILE A 313 1.13 17.62 7.40
N GLY A 314 1.87 18.68 7.11
CA GLY A 314 1.44 20.06 7.37
C GLY A 314 0.18 20.45 6.58
N ALA A 315 0.12 20.11 5.29
CA ALA A 315 -1.04 20.37 4.44
C ALA A 315 -2.31 19.67 4.95
N TYR A 316 -2.19 18.44 5.39
CA TYR A 316 -3.34 17.66 5.87
C TYR A 316 -3.80 18.05 7.27
N ALA A 317 -2.88 18.46 8.14
CA ALA A 317 -3.25 19.10 9.39
C ALA A 317 -4.03 20.40 9.16
N ALA A 318 -3.62 21.20 8.17
CA ALA A 318 -4.35 22.41 7.77
C ALA A 318 -5.73 22.06 7.17
N ALA A 319 -5.81 21.07 6.28
CA ALA A 319 -7.06 20.63 5.65
C ALA A 319 -8.11 20.14 6.66
N MET A 320 -7.68 19.50 7.75
CA MET A 320 -8.54 18.99 8.84
C MET A 320 -8.74 20.00 9.98
N ASN A 321 -8.11 21.19 9.93
CA ASN A 321 -8.06 22.12 11.05
C ASN A 321 -7.54 21.47 12.35
N GLY A 322 -6.34 20.86 12.25
CA GLY A 322 -5.66 20.18 13.35
C GLY A 322 -5.35 18.71 13.08
N CYS A 323 -4.64 18.11 14.01
CA CYS A 323 -4.29 16.68 14.00
C CYS A 323 -4.23 16.20 15.45
N ASP A 324 -4.79 15.04 15.73
CA ASP A 324 -4.75 14.40 17.05
C ASP A 324 -3.71 13.28 17.08
N ILE A 325 -3.57 12.55 15.96
CA ILE A 325 -2.68 11.38 15.86
C ILE A 325 -1.93 11.43 14.53
N LEU A 326 -0.59 11.27 14.58
CA LEU A 326 0.27 11.01 13.42
C LEU A 326 0.78 9.57 13.49
N VAL A 327 0.44 8.76 12.50
CA VAL A 327 0.80 7.34 12.44
C VAL A 327 1.84 7.12 11.35
N TRP A 328 2.96 6.52 11.71
CA TRP A 328 4.00 6.05 10.78
C TRP A 328 3.83 4.57 10.50
N THR A 329 3.86 4.20 9.22
CA THR A 329 3.72 2.82 8.74
C THR A 329 4.40 2.62 7.38
N GLY A 330 4.41 1.39 6.88
CA GLY A 330 5.14 1.00 5.68
C GLY A 330 6.64 0.84 5.94
N GLY A 331 7.34 0.21 5.01
CA GLY A 331 8.71 -0.24 5.24
C GLY A 331 9.70 0.82 5.76
N VAL A 332 9.62 2.04 5.26
CA VAL A 332 10.41 3.19 5.74
C VAL A 332 9.81 3.76 7.02
N GLY A 333 8.49 4.01 7.04
CA GLY A 333 7.81 4.58 8.20
C GLY A 333 7.98 3.72 9.47
N GLU A 334 7.99 2.40 9.33
CA GLU A 334 8.16 1.45 10.44
C GLU A 334 9.63 1.31 10.89
N ASN A 335 10.59 1.37 9.95
CA ASN A 335 11.96 0.91 10.22
C ASN A 335 13.03 2.01 10.20
N GLN A 336 12.74 3.19 9.64
CA GLN A 336 13.71 4.29 9.55
C GLN A 336 13.42 5.38 10.58
N TRP A 337 13.99 5.23 11.76
CA TRP A 337 13.80 6.16 12.86
C TRP A 337 14.35 7.57 12.57
N GLU A 338 15.39 7.69 11.74
CA GLU A 338 15.97 9.00 11.35
C GLU A 338 15.00 9.80 10.48
N THR A 339 14.34 9.17 9.51
CA THR A 339 13.27 9.81 8.70
C THR A 339 12.18 10.37 9.61
N ARG A 340 11.67 9.58 10.56
CA ARG A 340 10.63 10.04 11.50
C ARG A 340 11.11 11.22 12.34
N ARG A 341 12.36 11.17 12.84
CA ARG A 341 12.99 12.25 13.62
C ARG A 341 13.07 13.54 12.80
N VAL A 342 13.65 13.47 11.59
CA VAL A 342 13.87 14.65 10.74
C VAL A 342 12.55 15.26 10.29
N VAL A 343 11.58 14.45 9.92
CA VAL A 343 10.27 14.94 9.49
C VAL A 343 9.51 15.61 10.64
N CYS A 344 9.55 15.05 11.85
CA CYS A 344 8.86 15.61 13.02
C CYS A 344 9.63 16.74 13.72
N GLN A 345 10.88 16.99 13.35
CA GLN A 345 11.65 18.12 13.87
C GLN A 345 11.02 19.45 13.47
N ASP A 346 11.02 20.44 14.39
CA ASP A 346 10.48 21.78 14.18
C ASP A 346 8.97 21.80 13.80
N MET A 347 8.20 20.86 14.35
CA MET A 347 6.73 20.78 14.20
C MET A 347 5.98 21.04 15.51
N GLU A 348 6.63 21.55 16.54
CA GLU A 348 6.06 21.86 17.84
C GLU A 348 4.95 22.93 17.75
N TYR A 349 5.05 23.84 16.79
CA TYR A 349 4.01 24.83 16.52
C TYR A 349 2.66 24.19 16.12
N MET A 350 2.69 22.96 15.59
CA MET A 350 1.50 22.15 15.30
C MET A 350 1.10 21.22 16.46
N GLY A 351 1.84 21.28 17.57
CA GLY A 351 1.63 20.42 18.72
C GLY A 351 2.28 19.04 18.61
N MET A 352 3.15 18.82 17.63
CA MET A 352 3.87 17.56 17.42
C MET A 352 5.25 17.63 18.07
N LYS A 353 5.48 16.84 19.11
CA LYS A 353 6.79 16.71 19.77
C LYS A 353 7.23 15.26 19.80
N ILE A 354 8.24 14.91 19.00
CA ILE A 354 8.79 13.57 18.98
C ILE A 354 9.70 13.32 20.19
N ASP A 355 9.56 12.16 20.81
CA ASP A 355 10.49 11.64 21.81
C ASP A 355 11.68 10.97 21.10
N VAL A 356 12.80 11.69 21.01
CA VAL A 356 13.96 11.26 20.24
C VAL A 356 14.55 9.95 20.78
N GLU A 357 14.56 9.76 22.10
CA GLU A 357 15.10 8.58 22.74
C GLU A 357 14.22 7.33 22.46
N LYS A 358 12.90 7.46 22.60
CA LYS A 358 11.98 6.36 22.28
C LYS A 358 11.97 6.01 20.80
N ASN A 359 12.15 7.00 19.93
CA ASN A 359 12.19 6.80 18.49
C ASN A 359 13.51 6.17 18.03
N HIS A 360 14.62 6.43 18.73
CA HIS A 360 15.96 5.99 18.33
C HIS A 360 16.05 4.46 18.24
N GLY A 361 16.43 3.96 17.06
CA GLY A 361 16.61 2.52 16.80
C GLY A 361 15.31 1.70 16.72
N LEU A 362 14.14 2.32 16.94
CA LEU A 362 12.84 1.63 16.87
C LEU A 362 12.55 1.11 15.46
N ARG A 363 12.19 -0.17 15.36
CA ARG A 363 11.87 -0.85 14.10
C ARG A 363 10.68 -1.79 14.27
N GLY A 364 9.64 -1.60 13.45
CA GLY A 364 8.56 -2.57 13.25
C GLY A 364 7.70 -2.91 14.48
N GLU A 365 7.66 -2.03 15.48
CA GLU A 365 6.91 -2.27 16.72
C GLU A 365 5.85 -1.19 16.94
N GLU A 366 4.66 -1.59 17.42
CA GLU A 366 3.62 -0.66 17.86
C GLU A 366 4.12 0.17 19.05
N THR A 367 4.43 1.45 18.82
CA THR A 367 5.05 2.28 19.86
C THR A 367 4.61 3.74 19.73
N ILE A 368 4.25 4.36 20.84
CA ILE A 368 4.06 5.81 20.95
C ILE A 368 5.42 6.46 21.08
N ILE A 369 5.78 7.32 20.12
CA ILE A 369 7.06 8.01 20.01
C ILE A 369 6.96 9.53 20.19
N SER A 370 5.84 10.04 20.70
CA SER A 370 5.70 11.43 21.12
C SER A 370 6.06 11.60 22.59
N THR A 371 6.49 12.82 22.96
CA THR A 371 6.71 13.19 24.37
C THR A 371 5.37 13.25 25.11
N PRO A 372 5.36 13.13 26.45
CA PRO A 372 4.12 13.21 27.23
C PRO A 372 3.37 14.56 27.12
N ASP A 373 4.08 15.64 26.82
CA ASP A 373 3.52 16.98 26.65
C ASP A 373 3.19 17.32 25.18
N SER A 374 3.34 16.37 24.26
CA SER A 374 2.91 16.52 22.88
C SER A 374 1.38 16.55 22.80
N LYS A 375 0.84 17.52 22.09
CA LYS A 375 -0.62 17.61 21.84
C LYS A 375 -1.07 16.59 20.80
N VAL A 376 -0.21 16.27 19.85
CA VAL A 376 -0.44 15.25 18.82
C VAL A 376 0.29 13.99 19.26
N THR A 377 -0.43 12.88 19.33
CA THR A 377 0.22 11.58 19.56
C THR A 377 0.94 11.14 18.28
N ILE A 378 2.24 10.93 18.36
CA ILE A 378 3.03 10.39 17.26
C ILE A 378 3.33 8.93 17.57
N MET A 379 3.04 8.03 16.63
CA MET A 379 3.25 6.60 16.87
C MET A 379 3.64 5.83 15.60
N VAL A 380 4.25 4.69 15.81
CA VAL A 380 4.50 3.67 14.79
C VAL A 380 3.46 2.58 14.94
N VAL A 381 2.81 2.22 13.83
CA VAL A 381 1.87 1.09 13.75
C VAL A 381 2.23 0.29 12.50
N PRO A 382 2.84 -0.89 12.62
CA PRO A 382 3.07 -1.75 11.47
C PRO A 382 1.78 -2.11 10.75
N THR A 383 1.79 -2.01 9.41
CA THR A 383 0.61 -2.34 8.62
C THR A 383 0.43 -3.85 8.48
N ASP A 384 -0.81 -4.31 8.46
CA ASP A 384 -1.19 -5.69 8.09
C ASP A 384 -2.38 -5.66 7.12
N GLU A 385 -2.08 -5.37 5.87
CA GLU A 385 -3.08 -5.29 4.80
C GLU A 385 -3.76 -6.64 4.57
N GLU A 386 -3.01 -7.73 4.65
CA GLU A 386 -3.55 -9.07 4.46
C GLU A 386 -4.53 -9.46 5.58
N TYR A 387 -4.25 -9.09 6.83
CA TYR A 387 -5.20 -9.27 7.93
C TYR A 387 -6.48 -8.46 7.71
N MET A 388 -6.36 -7.23 7.21
CA MET A 388 -7.51 -6.38 6.90
C MET A 388 -8.37 -7.00 5.78
N ILE A 389 -7.73 -7.55 4.74
CA ILE A 389 -8.42 -8.25 3.65
C ILE A 389 -9.14 -9.49 4.19
N ALA A 390 -8.49 -10.27 5.04
CA ALA A 390 -9.10 -11.45 5.67
C ALA A 390 -10.29 -11.07 6.56
N SER A 391 -10.18 -9.97 7.33
CA SER A 391 -11.24 -9.46 8.20
C SER A 391 -12.46 -8.97 7.41
N ASP A 392 -12.24 -8.24 6.31
CA ASP A 392 -13.34 -7.82 5.42
C ASP A 392 -14.02 -9.03 4.78
N THR A 393 -13.23 -10.02 4.35
CA THR A 393 -13.75 -11.27 3.77
C THR A 393 -14.64 -11.99 4.78
N LEU A 394 -14.18 -12.13 6.03
CA LEU A 394 -14.97 -12.72 7.11
C LEU A 394 -16.30 -11.97 7.33
N ALA A 395 -16.21 -10.64 7.52
CA ALA A 395 -17.37 -9.79 7.79
C ALA A 395 -18.44 -9.86 6.70
N ILE A 396 -18.03 -9.90 5.42
CA ILE A 396 -18.96 -10.02 4.28
C ILE A 396 -19.67 -11.37 4.28
N LEU A 397 -18.98 -12.44 4.68
CA LEU A 397 -19.57 -13.77 4.71
C LEU A 397 -20.49 -14.03 5.91
N GLU A 398 -20.20 -13.41 7.06
CA GLU A 398 -21.03 -13.52 8.28
C GLU A 398 -22.31 -12.68 8.20
N ASN A 399 -22.33 -11.66 7.35
CA ASN A 399 -23.51 -10.79 7.13
C ASN A 399 -24.41 -11.27 5.96
N LYS A 400 -24.17 -12.46 5.43
CA LYS A 400 -25.02 -13.16 4.48
C LYS A 400 -26.04 -14.04 5.21
#